data_a7936a014823ca96dcaef1c5d9a3667e
#
_entry.id   a7936a014823ca96dcaef1c5d9a3667e
#
_cell.length_a   1.000
_cell.length_b   1.000
_cell.length_c   1.000
_cell.angle_alpha   90.00
_cell.angle_beta   90.00
_cell.angle_gamma   90.00
#
_symmetry.space_group_name_H-M   'P 1'
#
loop_
_entity.id
_entity.type
_entity.pdbx_description
1 polymer ?
#
loop_
_entity_poly.entity_id
_entity_poly.type
_entity_poly.pdbx_seq_one_letter_code
_entity_poly.pdbx_strand_id
1 'polypeptide(L)'
;MRRLFAPIVAVLLLLAPALPANAQDLSGFSKQQRADILRFAVNNSLFTLYHEVGHLLIDKLDLPVLGREEDAADNIATWILLEKKTPDSNQALEDAAKGWLLTGRSFDDYFGDDDYASGYSPERHRALQIVCLMVGADGSAFRKVANAYSISPERQNTCHFDYELIDRSVGGLLEKPGTGTRVKVTYEEAGERLKLAERVFRTSGIFEEVAEEVRRGYRLSGTVQFTATRCDEPNAFYDPATTEIIFCYELVEDLMQLYANELPRGR
;
A
#
# COMPACT_ATOMS: atom_id res chain seq x y z
N MET A 1 -30.49 -59.55 -28.44
CA MET A 1 -30.64 -58.15 -28.09
C MET A 1 -30.55 -57.98 -26.59
N ARG A 2 -29.37 -57.64 -26.08
CA ARG A 2 -29.12 -57.38 -24.64
C ARG A 2 -28.98 -55.87 -24.47
N ARG A 3 -29.96 -55.23 -23.83
CA ARG A 3 -29.93 -53.83 -23.44
C ARG A 3 -29.07 -53.67 -22.19
N LEU A 4 -27.92 -53.02 -22.29
CA LEU A 4 -27.09 -52.58 -21.17
C LEU A 4 -27.69 -51.30 -20.60
N PHE A 5 -28.20 -51.35 -19.39
CA PHE A 5 -28.53 -50.17 -18.59
C PHE A 5 -27.25 -49.67 -17.90
N ALA A 6 -26.79 -48.46 -18.25
CA ALA A 6 -25.74 -47.80 -17.50
C ALA A 6 -26.38 -47.05 -16.32
N PRO A 7 -25.80 -47.15 -15.10
CA PRO A 7 -26.29 -46.37 -13.98
C PRO A 7 -25.88 -44.93 -14.10
N ILE A 8 -26.84 -44.02 -14.00
CA ILE A 8 -26.63 -42.59 -13.87
C ILE A 8 -26.14 -42.33 -12.44
N VAL A 9 -24.84 -42.03 -12.29
CA VAL A 9 -24.30 -41.54 -11.01
C VAL A 9 -24.66 -40.06 -10.92
N ALA A 10 -25.65 -39.72 -10.09
CA ALA A 10 -25.96 -38.36 -9.72
C ALA A 10 -24.88 -37.85 -8.76
N VAL A 11 -23.98 -36.99 -9.28
CA VAL A 11 -23.04 -36.23 -8.45
C VAL A 11 -23.83 -35.12 -7.76
N LEU A 12 -24.15 -35.33 -6.48
CA LEU A 12 -24.65 -34.26 -5.61
C LEU A 12 -23.48 -33.27 -5.37
N LEU A 13 -23.45 -32.18 -6.10
CA LEU A 13 -22.65 -31.00 -5.76
C LEU A 13 -23.21 -30.44 -4.43
N LEU A 14 -22.57 -30.73 -3.33
CA LEU A 14 -22.77 -30.04 -2.06
C LEU A 14 -22.29 -28.59 -2.25
N LEU A 15 -23.21 -27.70 -2.57
CA LEU A 15 -23.02 -26.27 -2.43
C LEU A 15 -22.81 -25.98 -0.93
N ALA A 16 -21.55 -25.93 -0.49
CA ALA A 16 -21.24 -25.35 0.79
C ALA A 16 -21.77 -23.90 0.78
N PRO A 17 -22.59 -23.49 1.76
CA PRO A 17 -22.98 -22.09 1.85
C PRO A 17 -21.68 -21.28 2.02
N ALA A 18 -21.40 -20.38 1.06
CA ALA A 18 -20.39 -19.36 1.26
C ALA A 18 -20.82 -18.58 2.51
N LEU A 19 -20.02 -18.69 3.58
CA LEU A 19 -20.22 -17.85 4.76
C LEU A 19 -20.17 -16.40 4.26
N PRO A 20 -21.15 -15.56 4.64
CA PRO A 20 -21.09 -14.15 4.28
C PRO A 20 -19.77 -13.61 4.85
N ALA A 21 -18.91 -13.08 4.00
CA ALA A 21 -17.77 -12.30 4.44
C ALA A 21 -18.36 -11.14 5.26
N ASN A 22 -18.20 -11.19 6.57
CA ASN A 22 -18.78 -10.21 7.48
C ASN A 22 -18.15 -8.85 7.15
N ALA A 23 -18.99 -7.86 6.83
CA ALA A 23 -18.58 -6.47 6.87
C ALA A 23 -17.90 -6.24 8.23
N GLN A 24 -16.71 -5.64 8.22
CA GLN A 24 -15.90 -5.52 9.43
C GLN A 24 -16.65 -4.79 10.53
N ASP A 25 -17.00 -5.51 11.60
CA ASP A 25 -17.65 -4.93 12.76
C ASP A 25 -16.61 -4.38 13.74
N LEU A 26 -16.52 -3.06 13.81
CA LEU A 26 -15.65 -2.34 14.74
C LEU A 26 -16.34 -2.06 16.09
N SER A 27 -17.56 -2.57 16.34
CA SER A 27 -18.34 -2.28 17.55
C SER A 27 -17.68 -2.75 18.85
N GLY A 28 -16.87 -3.83 18.76
CA GLY A 28 -16.10 -4.38 19.89
C GLY A 28 -14.88 -3.56 20.31
N PHE A 29 -14.56 -2.46 19.61
CA PHE A 29 -13.42 -1.61 19.92
C PHE A 29 -13.85 -0.28 20.56
N SER A 30 -13.02 0.26 21.45
CA SER A 30 -13.20 1.60 22.01
C SER A 30 -13.18 2.67 20.93
N LYS A 31 -13.64 3.89 21.23
CA LYS A 31 -13.61 5.01 20.28
C LYS A 31 -12.18 5.29 19.79
N GLN A 32 -11.20 5.24 20.69
CA GLN A 32 -9.80 5.47 20.36
C GLN A 32 -9.25 4.36 19.43
N GLN A 33 -9.50 3.10 19.79
CA GLN A 33 -9.06 1.97 18.96
C GLN A 33 -9.65 2.03 17.54
N ARG A 34 -10.94 2.39 17.42
CA ARG A 34 -11.54 2.58 16.09
C ARG A 34 -10.85 3.69 15.30
N ALA A 35 -10.57 4.82 15.95
CA ALA A 35 -9.82 5.91 15.29
C ALA A 35 -8.43 5.46 14.84
N ASP A 36 -7.71 4.68 15.65
CA ASP A 36 -6.39 4.16 15.33
C ASP A 36 -6.44 3.14 14.19
N ILE A 37 -7.46 2.26 14.16
CA ILE A 37 -7.68 1.32 13.04
C ILE A 37 -7.89 2.08 11.72
N LEU A 38 -8.77 3.07 11.74
CA LEU A 38 -9.10 3.86 10.55
C LEU A 38 -7.90 4.68 10.07
N ARG A 39 -7.18 5.34 10.99
CA ARG A 39 -5.95 6.08 10.66
C ARG A 39 -4.92 5.15 10.02
N PHE A 40 -4.65 4.00 10.64
CA PHE A 40 -3.70 3.03 10.13
C PHE A 40 -4.05 2.58 8.70
N ALA A 41 -5.32 2.25 8.46
CA ALA A 41 -5.77 1.84 7.12
C ALA A 41 -5.62 2.97 6.10
N VAL A 42 -5.99 4.20 6.45
CA VAL A 42 -5.84 5.36 5.56
C VAL A 42 -4.38 5.68 5.28
N ASN A 43 -3.50 5.63 6.27
CA ASN A 43 -2.08 5.93 6.10
C ASN A 43 -1.36 4.88 5.25
N ASN A 44 -1.68 3.59 5.43
CA ASN A 44 -1.15 2.54 4.56
C ASN A 44 -1.70 2.67 3.14
N SER A 45 -2.98 2.99 2.97
CA SER A 45 -3.57 3.28 1.65
C SER A 45 -2.89 4.47 0.97
N LEU A 46 -2.54 5.51 1.72
CA LEU A 46 -1.80 6.67 1.21
C LEU A 46 -0.40 6.27 0.73
N PHE A 47 0.33 5.48 1.53
CA PHE A 47 1.64 4.95 1.12
C PHE A 47 1.52 4.12 -0.15
N THR A 48 0.55 3.21 -0.22
CA THR A 48 0.31 2.39 -1.41
C THR A 48 -0.03 3.25 -2.63
N LEU A 49 -0.83 4.29 -2.49
CA LEU A 49 -1.10 5.21 -3.61
C LEU A 49 0.17 5.89 -4.13
N TYR A 50 1.10 6.32 -3.25
CA TYR A 50 2.38 6.86 -3.69
C TYR A 50 3.30 5.79 -4.28
N HIS A 51 3.20 4.55 -3.83
CA HIS A 51 3.88 3.42 -4.46
C HIS A 51 3.42 3.24 -5.92
N GLU A 52 2.10 3.25 -6.17
CA GLU A 52 1.56 3.19 -7.54
C GLU A 52 1.92 4.43 -8.38
N VAL A 53 2.00 5.60 -7.74
CA VAL A 53 2.57 6.80 -8.39
C VAL A 53 4.05 6.57 -8.71
N GLY A 54 4.80 5.85 -7.90
CA GLY A 54 6.16 5.43 -8.18
C GLY A 54 6.27 4.69 -9.51
N HIS A 55 5.45 3.66 -9.73
CA HIS A 55 5.37 2.93 -10.99
C HIS A 55 4.96 3.82 -12.17
N LEU A 56 3.95 4.67 -11.97
CA LEU A 56 3.54 5.67 -12.97
C LEU A 56 4.70 6.58 -13.40
N LEU A 57 5.49 7.07 -12.44
CA LEU A 57 6.61 7.96 -12.72
C LEU A 57 7.76 7.23 -13.40
N ILE A 58 8.06 6.00 -12.98
CA ILE A 58 9.07 5.13 -13.62
C ILE A 58 8.71 4.95 -15.09
N ASP A 59 7.48 4.55 -15.40
CA ASP A 59 7.00 4.33 -16.77
C ASP A 59 6.97 5.63 -17.59
N LYS A 60 6.31 6.68 -17.09
CA LYS A 60 6.05 7.89 -17.91
C LYS A 60 7.24 8.82 -18.06
N LEU A 61 8.20 8.76 -17.16
CA LEU A 61 9.43 9.54 -17.22
C LEU A 61 10.65 8.72 -17.68
N ASP A 62 10.43 7.44 -18.01
CA ASP A 62 11.49 6.51 -18.42
C ASP A 62 12.66 6.49 -17.41
N LEU A 63 12.31 6.39 -16.10
CA LEU A 63 13.30 6.42 -15.04
C LEU A 63 14.14 5.13 -15.04
N PRO A 64 15.47 5.20 -14.97
CA PRO A 64 16.30 4.01 -14.93
C PRO A 64 16.17 3.29 -13.58
N VAL A 65 15.73 2.04 -13.60
CA VAL A 65 15.68 1.15 -12.42
C VAL A 65 16.75 0.07 -12.57
N LEU A 66 17.72 0.04 -11.64
CA LEU A 66 18.83 -0.92 -11.63
C LEU A 66 18.64 -2.05 -10.61
N GLY A 67 17.40 -2.38 -10.31
CA GLY A 67 17.05 -3.42 -9.35
C GLY A 67 15.61 -3.83 -9.49
N ARG A 68 15.00 -4.18 -8.37
CA ARG A 68 13.56 -4.45 -8.33
C ARG A 68 12.79 -3.15 -8.47
N GLU A 69 11.83 -3.10 -9.37
CA GLU A 69 10.99 -1.92 -9.56
C GLU A 69 10.12 -1.64 -8.34
N GLU A 70 9.69 -2.70 -7.65
CA GLU A 70 8.94 -2.61 -6.39
C GLU A 70 9.70 -1.84 -5.30
N ASP A 71 11.01 -2.12 -5.15
CA ASP A 71 11.86 -1.40 -4.20
C ASP A 71 12.05 0.07 -4.63
N ALA A 72 12.11 0.34 -5.91
CA ALA A 72 12.20 1.70 -6.44
C ALA A 72 10.88 2.47 -6.18
N ALA A 73 9.73 1.85 -6.39
CA ALA A 73 8.42 2.43 -6.10
C ALA A 73 8.25 2.74 -4.60
N ASP A 74 8.65 1.81 -3.71
CA ASP A 74 8.67 2.05 -2.26
C ASP A 74 9.58 3.22 -1.87
N ASN A 75 10.76 3.30 -2.47
CA ASN A 75 11.71 4.38 -2.22
C ASN A 75 11.15 5.74 -2.68
N ILE A 76 10.49 5.78 -3.85
CA ILE A 76 9.82 7.00 -4.35
C ILE A 76 8.69 7.40 -3.41
N ALA A 77 7.82 6.47 -3.00
CA ALA A 77 6.73 6.73 -2.07
C ALA A 77 7.25 7.28 -0.73
N THR A 78 8.27 6.65 -0.19
CA THR A 78 8.90 7.07 1.06
C THR A 78 9.51 8.47 0.93
N TRP A 79 10.24 8.74 -0.16
CA TRP A 79 10.85 10.04 -0.42
C TRP A 79 9.79 11.15 -0.57
N ILE A 80 8.72 10.93 -1.32
CA ILE A 80 7.62 11.90 -1.47
C ILE A 80 7.03 12.26 -0.11
N LEU A 81 6.75 11.27 0.73
CA LEU A 81 6.18 11.49 2.06
C LEU A 81 7.16 12.20 3.00
N LEU A 82 8.46 11.92 2.92
CA LEU A 82 9.49 12.62 3.70
C LEU A 82 9.60 14.09 3.29
N GLU A 83 9.53 14.39 1.99
CA GLU A 83 9.62 15.77 1.48
C GLU A 83 8.42 16.65 1.87
N LYS A 84 7.29 16.06 2.20
CA LYS A 84 6.14 16.81 2.76
C LYS A 84 6.47 17.47 4.12
N LYS A 85 7.36 16.89 4.91
CA LYS A 85 7.84 17.43 6.20
C LYS A 85 6.70 17.77 7.18
N THR A 86 5.64 16.98 7.20
CA THR A 86 4.49 17.19 8.08
C THR A 86 4.37 16.07 9.11
N PRO A 87 3.74 16.34 10.28
CA PRO A 87 3.46 15.27 11.25
C PRO A 87 2.61 14.14 10.65
N ASP A 88 1.67 14.47 9.77
CA ASP A 88 0.77 13.49 9.16
C ASP A 88 1.52 12.58 8.18
N SER A 89 2.43 13.14 7.35
CA SER A 89 3.25 12.32 6.45
C SER A 89 4.24 11.43 7.20
N ASN A 90 4.80 11.93 8.30
CA ASN A 90 5.65 11.14 9.19
C ASN A 90 4.88 9.97 9.82
N GLN A 91 3.65 10.23 10.29
CA GLN A 91 2.78 9.19 10.85
C GLN A 91 2.38 8.17 9.77
N ALA A 92 2.16 8.63 8.53
CA ALA A 92 1.85 7.73 7.41
C ALA A 92 3.01 6.76 7.14
N LEU A 93 4.26 7.23 7.18
CA LEU A 93 5.45 6.38 7.04
C LEU A 93 5.60 5.39 8.20
N GLU A 94 5.36 5.82 9.45
CA GLU A 94 5.38 4.92 10.61
C GLU A 94 4.31 3.83 10.51
N ASP A 95 3.08 4.21 10.09
CA ASP A 95 1.99 3.26 9.89
C ASP A 95 2.27 2.33 8.69
N ALA A 96 2.88 2.80 7.61
CA ALA A 96 3.28 1.98 6.46
C ALA A 96 4.36 0.94 6.82
N ALA A 97 5.43 1.38 7.51
CA ALA A 97 6.45 0.46 8.00
C ALA A 97 5.85 -0.59 8.96
N LYS A 98 4.90 -0.20 9.80
CA LYS A 98 4.18 -1.13 10.69
C LYS A 98 3.29 -2.08 9.88
N GLY A 99 2.65 -1.61 8.82
CA GLY A 99 1.84 -2.43 7.91
C GLY A 99 2.66 -3.56 7.34
N TRP A 100 3.80 -3.26 6.71
CA TRP A 100 4.72 -4.27 6.18
C TRP A 100 5.21 -5.25 7.25
N LEU A 101 5.54 -4.75 8.46
CA LEU A 101 5.98 -5.62 9.54
C LEU A 101 4.88 -6.59 10.00
N LEU A 102 3.63 -6.14 10.04
CA LEU A 102 2.49 -6.97 10.44
C LEU A 102 2.14 -8.00 9.35
N THR A 103 2.16 -7.59 8.09
CA THR A 103 1.96 -8.48 6.94
C THR A 103 3.02 -9.60 6.95
N GLY A 104 4.29 -9.25 7.13
CA GLY A 104 5.39 -10.25 7.21
C GLY A 104 5.24 -11.25 8.33
N ARG A 105 4.69 -10.86 9.48
CA ARG A 105 4.42 -11.83 10.58
C ARG A 105 3.40 -12.90 10.22
N SER A 106 2.48 -12.58 9.32
CA SER A 106 1.47 -13.53 8.86
C SER A 106 2.05 -14.62 7.95
N PHE A 107 3.27 -14.41 7.42
CA PHE A 107 3.98 -15.30 6.49
C PHE A 107 5.28 -15.89 7.05
N ASP A 108 5.72 -15.51 8.26
CA ASP A 108 7.03 -15.88 8.85
C ASP A 108 7.28 -17.41 8.96
N ASP A 109 6.27 -18.26 8.79
CA ASP A 109 6.42 -19.72 8.82
C ASP A 109 6.82 -20.34 7.46
N TYR A 110 7.01 -19.54 6.39
CA TYR A 110 7.17 -20.06 5.03
C TYR A 110 8.11 -19.26 4.12
N PHE A 111 9.28 -18.81 4.59
CA PHE A 111 10.28 -18.24 3.69
C PHE A 111 11.05 -19.33 2.96
N GLY A 112 10.82 -19.48 1.64
CA GLY A 112 11.55 -20.36 0.74
C GLY A 112 12.42 -19.59 -0.27
N ASP A 113 13.21 -20.32 -1.05
CA ASP A 113 14.08 -19.72 -2.08
C ASP A 113 13.29 -18.93 -3.13
N ASP A 114 12.03 -19.30 -3.38
CA ASP A 114 11.14 -18.60 -4.32
C ASP A 114 10.81 -17.17 -3.85
N ASP A 115 10.73 -16.93 -2.54
CA ASP A 115 10.47 -15.59 -2.00
C ASP A 115 11.64 -14.64 -2.24
N TYR A 116 12.87 -15.17 -2.17
CA TYR A 116 14.08 -14.41 -2.51
C TYR A 116 14.23 -14.17 -4.01
N ALA A 117 13.67 -15.04 -4.85
CA ALA A 117 13.67 -14.92 -6.29
C ALA A 117 12.53 -14.07 -6.85
N SER A 118 11.56 -13.68 -6.02
CA SER A 118 10.40 -12.88 -6.43
C SER A 118 10.79 -11.47 -6.87
N GLY A 119 9.90 -10.78 -7.59
CA GLY A 119 10.03 -9.36 -7.93
C GLY A 119 9.94 -8.42 -6.72
N TYR A 120 9.47 -8.95 -5.58
CA TYR A 120 9.25 -8.21 -4.34
C TYR A 120 10.34 -8.50 -3.32
N SER A 121 10.72 -7.49 -2.55
CA SER A 121 11.51 -7.68 -1.33
C SER A 121 10.62 -8.21 -0.21
N PRO A 122 11.16 -9.05 0.70
CA PRO A 122 10.40 -9.50 1.87
C PRO A 122 9.82 -8.32 2.67
N GLU A 123 8.61 -8.47 3.19
CA GLU A 123 7.86 -7.40 3.88
C GLU A 123 8.67 -6.76 5.02
N ARG A 124 9.39 -7.59 5.79
CA ARG A 124 10.27 -7.09 6.83
C ARG A 124 11.39 -6.19 6.28
N HIS A 125 11.92 -6.51 5.09
CA HIS A 125 12.93 -5.69 4.43
C HIS A 125 12.33 -4.34 4.01
N ARG A 126 11.13 -4.34 3.42
CA ARG A 126 10.40 -3.12 3.02
C ARG A 126 10.16 -2.22 4.25
N ALA A 127 9.69 -2.79 5.38
CA ALA A 127 9.51 -2.06 6.63
C ALA A 127 10.80 -1.40 7.13
N LEU A 128 11.90 -2.15 7.17
CA LEU A 128 13.20 -1.66 7.65
C LEU A 128 13.80 -0.60 6.71
N GLN A 129 13.57 -0.71 5.41
CA GLN A 129 14.03 0.27 4.42
C GLN A 129 13.30 1.61 4.61
N ILE A 130 11.98 1.62 4.78
CA ILE A 130 11.22 2.84 5.10
C ILE A 130 11.81 3.52 6.34
N VAL A 131 11.97 2.78 7.43
CA VAL A 131 12.49 3.34 8.70
C VAL A 131 13.92 3.84 8.55
N CYS A 132 14.77 3.16 7.77
CA CYS A 132 16.13 3.60 7.51
C CYS A 132 16.13 4.93 6.71
N LEU A 133 15.28 5.08 5.71
CA LEU A 133 15.15 6.33 4.97
C LEU A 133 14.64 7.48 5.86
N MET A 134 13.68 7.20 6.77
CA MET A 134 13.23 8.17 7.76
C MET A 134 14.40 8.68 8.63
N VAL A 135 15.20 7.74 9.19
CA VAL A 135 16.38 8.10 9.98
C VAL A 135 17.44 8.81 9.16
N GLY A 136 17.61 8.40 7.90
CA GLY A 136 18.55 9.03 6.97
C GLY A 136 18.19 10.48 6.68
N ALA A 137 16.89 10.78 6.56
CA ALA A 137 16.38 12.14 6.34
C ALA A 137 16.48 13.01 7.60
N ASP A 138 16.09 12.47 8.77
CA ASP A 138 16.20 13.16 10.07
C ASP A 138 16.41 12.16 11.21
N GLY A 139 17.68 11.91 11.52
CA GLY A 139 18.05 11.03 12.62
C GLY A 139 17.60 11.52 14.00
N SER A 140 17.34 12.81 14.19
CA SER A 140 16.87 13.35 15.46
C SER A 140 15.38 13.05 15.68
N ALA A 141 14.59 13.16 14.64
CA ALA A 141 13.14 12.90 14.67
C ALA A 141 12.84 11.39 14.78
N PHE A 142 13.55 10.53 14.04
CA PHE A 142 13.14 9.13 13.82
C PHE A 142 13.98 8.07 14.54
N ARG A 143 15.01 8.44 15.32
CA ARG A 143 15.84 7.47 16.08
C ARG A 143 15.01 6.57 17.00
N LYS A 144 13.94 7.11 17.61
CA LYS A 144 13.06 6.30 18.47
C LYS A 144 12.33 5.22 17.69
N VAL A 145 11.88 5.56 16.48
CA VAL A 145 11.23 4.61 15.57
C VAL A 145 12.22 3.52 15.19
N ALA A 146 13.42 3.88 14.74
CA ALA A 146 14.45 2.90 14.37
C ALA A 146 14.82 1.95 15.53
N ASN A 147 14.90 2.45 16.75
CA ASN A 147 15.12 1.62 17.93
C ASN A 147 13.99 0.62 18.17
N ALA A 148 12.73 1.03 17.95
CA ALA A 148 11.58 0.13 18.06
C ALA A 148 11.60 -0.99 17.01
N TYR A 149 12.21 -0.74 15.85
CA TYR A 149 12.43 -1.73 14.78
C TYR A 149 13.74 -2.52 14.94
N SER A 150 14.47 -2.31 16.05
CA SER A 150 15.75 -2.97 16.36
C SER A 150 16.82 -2.74 15.28
N ILE A 151 16.81 -1.59 14.61
CA ILE A 151 17.89 -1.18 13.71
C ILE A 151 19.09 -0.78 14.57
N SER A 152 20.24 -1.44 14.36
CA SER A 152 21.42 -1.17 15.18
C SER A 152 21.92 0.28 15.04
N PRO A 153 22.57 0.84 16.08
CA PRO A 153 23.12 2.19 15.99
C PRO A 153 24.08 2.38 14.83
N GLU A 154 24.87 1.35 14.51
CA GLU A 154 25.80 1.36 13.37
C GLU A 154 25.05 1.51 12.05
N ARG A 155 23.95 0.75 11.88
CA ARG A 155 23.11 0.86 10.67
C ARG A 155 22.39 2.20 10.61
N GLN A 156 21.83 2.68 11.73
CA GLN A 156 21.20 4.01 11.79
C GLN A 156 22.17 5.12 11.33
N ASN A 157 23.45 5.02 11.72
CA ASN A 157 24.47 5.98 11.32
C ASN A 157 24.81 5.95 9.83
N THR A 158 24.45 4.91 9.10
CA THR A 158 24.67 4.79 7.66
C THR A 158 23.43 5.00 6.81
N CYS A 159 22.24 5.07 7.40
CA CYS A 159 20.98 5.30 6.69
C CYS A 159 20.94 6.60 5.88
N HIS A 160 21.74 7.62 6.30
CA HIS A 160 21.82 8.86 5.53
C HIS A 160 22.38 8.64 4.12
N PHE A 161 23.28 7.66 3.92
CA PHE A 161 23.79 7.34 2.58
C PHE A 161 22.67 6.79 1.66
N ASP A 162 21.76 5.99 2.23
CA ASP A 162 20.62 5.46 1.46
C ASP A 162 19.66 6.59 1.09
N TYR A 163 19.33 7.46 2.06
CA TYR A 163 18.48 8.61 1.79
C TYR A 163 19.08 9.55 0.75
N GLU A 164 20.35 9.93 0.89
CA GLU A 164 21.05 10.81 -0.05
C GLU A 164 21.14 10.20 -1.46
N LEU A 165 21.25 8.87 -1.57
CA LEU A 165 21.26 8.18 -2.86
C LEU A 165 19.90 8.32 -3.55
N ILE A 166 18.81 8.09 -2.82
CA ILE A 166 17.44 8.22 -3.34
C ILE A 166 17.13 9.68 -3.66
N ASP A 167 17.45 10.60 -2.76
CA ASP A 167 17.25 12.03 -2.97
C ASP A 167 17.93 12.53 -4.25
N ARG A 168 19.18 12.15 -4.49
CA ARG A 168 19.87 12.49 -5.75
C ARG A 168 19.26 11.81 -6.98
N SER A 169 18.74 10.59 -6.82
CA SER A 169 18.19 9.82 -7.94
C SER A 169 16.79 10.29 -8.35
N VAL A 170 16.00 10.67 -7.38
CA VAL A 170 14.57 10.98 -7.54
C VAL A 170 14.31 12.49 -7.43
N GLY A 171 14.91 13.16 -6.45
CA GLY A 171 14.67 14.59 -6.18
C GLY A 171 14.90 15.47 -7.39
N GLY A 172 16.06 15.36 -8.01
CA GLY A 172 16.40 16.15 -9.22
C GLY A 172 15.49 15.87 -10.44
N LEU A 173 14.81 14.73 -10.47
CA LEU A 173 13.86 14.39 -11.53
C LEU A 173 12.45 14.87 -11.22
N LEU A 174 12.05 14.81 -9.94
CA LEU A 174 10.70 15.15 -9.50
C LEU A 174 10.55 16.63 -9.10
N GLU A 175 11.63 17.33 -8.78
CA GLU A 175 11.62 18.78 -8.45
C GLU A 175 11.31 19.69 -9.63
N LYS A 176 11.26 19.19 -10.87
CA LYS A 176 10.88 20.00 -12.02
C LYS A 176 9.36 20.11 -12.09
N PRO A 177 8.75 21.18 -11.54
CA PRO A 177 7.30 21.31 -11.57
C PRO A 177 6.83 21.30 -13.02
N GLY A 178 6.05 20.30 -13.35
CA GLY A 178 5.38 20.18 -14.63
C GLY A 178 3.92 20.50 -14.46
N THR A 179 3.44 21.58 -15.02
CA THR A 179 2.01 21.83 -15.11
C THR A 179 1.46 21.17 -16.37
N GLY A 180 0.32 20.49 -16.25
CA GLY A 180 -0.44 20.08 -17.42
C GLY A 180 -0.73 18.60 -17.58
N THR A 181 -0.41 17.76 -16.59
CA THR A 181 -0.93 16.39 -16.56
C THR A 181 -2.45 16.42 -16.40
N ARG A 182 -3.16 15.77 -17.32
CA ARG A 182 -4.60 15.58 -17.16
C ARG A 182 -4.81 14.38 -16.23
N VAL A 183 -5.62 14.59 -15.20
CA VAL A 183 -5.96 13.53 -14.25
C VAL A 183 -7.47 13.40 -14.19
N LYS A 184 -7.97 12.17 -14.24
CA LYS A 184 -9.37 11.82 -14.06
C LYS A 184 -9.49 10.91 -12.85
N VAL A 185 -10.34 11.28 -11.89
CA VAL A 185 -10.66 10.47 -10.73
C VAL A 185 -12.04 9.86 -10.90
N THR A 186 -12.15 8.57 -10.64
CA THR A 186 -13.40 7.81 -10.74
C THR A 186 -13.55 6.93 -9.50
N TYR A 187 -14.75 6.90 -8.97
CA TYR A 187 -15.13 5.98 -7.90
C TYR A 187 -16.26 5.08 -8.41
N GLU A 188 -16.01 3.80 -8.45
CA GLU A 188 -17.03 2.79 -8.74
C GLU A 188 -17.71 2.31 -7.47
N GLU A 189 -18.81 1.62 -7.57
CA GLU A 189 -19.55 1.12 -6.41
C GLU A 189 -18.85 -0.08 -5.78
N ALA A 190 -18.62 0.01 -4.47
CA ALA A 190 -17.98 -1.07 -3.69
C ALA A 190 -18.93 -2.27 -3.41
N GLY A 191 -20.24 -2.07 -3.49
CA GLY A 191 -21.25 -3.03 -3.05
C GLY A 191 -21.41 -3.06 -1.52
N GLU A 192 -22.41 -3.79 -1.05
CA GLU A 192 -22.82 -3.78 0.38
C GLU A 192 -21.70 -4.22 1.34
N ARG A 193 -20.90 -5.22 0.96
CA ARG A 193 -19.83 -5.77 1.80
C ARG A 193 -18.74 -4.73 2.11
N LEU A 194 -18.36 -3.94 1.13
CA LEU A 194 -17.24 -3.00 1.22
C LEU A 194 -17.67 -1.56 1.51
N LYS A 195 -18.92 -1.31 1.85
CA LYS A 195 -19.45 0.05 2.13
C LYS A 195 -18.66 0.82 3.20
N LEU A 196 -18.15 0.13 4.22
CA LEU A 196 -17.33 0.79 5.24
C LEU A 196 -15.98 1.20 4.65
N ALA A 197 -15.31 0.30 3.94
CA ALA A 197 -14.02 0.56 3.29
C ALA A 197 -14.15 1.70 2.26
N GLU A 198 -15.14 1.65 1.38
CA GLU A 198 -15.44 2.74 0.43
C GLU A 198 -15.63 4.08 1.15
N ARG A 199 -16.47 4.11 2.20
CA ARG A 199 -16.72 5.33 2.95
C ARG A 199 -15.45 5.87 3.60
N VAL A 200 -14.66 5.02 4.26
CA VAL A 200 -13.40 5.40 4.89
C VAL A 200 -12.45 5.99 3.86
N PHE A 201 -12.28 5.31 2.74
CA PHE A 201 -11.41 5.75 1.66
C PHE A 201 -11.85 7.09 1.05
N ARG A 202 -13.13 7.23 0.67
CA ARG A 202 -13.67 8.47 0.10
C ARG A 202 -13.60 9.65 1.08
N THR A 203 -13.93 9.43 2.36
CA THR A 203 -13.96 10.52 3.34
C THR A 203 -12.58 10.94 3.82
N SER A 204 -11.55 10.12 3.60
CA SER A 204 -10.16 10.49 3.89
C SER A 204 -9.62 11.58 2.97
N GLY A 205 -10.10 11.63 1.72
CA GLY A 205 -9.65 12.59 0.71
C GLY A 205 -8.27 12.29 0.12
N ILE A 206 -7.60 11.21 0.53
CA ILE A 206 -6.23 10.90 0.08
C ILE A 206 -6.14 10.61 -1.42
N PHE A 207 -7.22 10.08 -2.00
CA PHE A 207 -7.23 9.75 -3.42
C PHE A 207 -7.20 11.00 -4.30
N GLU A 208 -8.00 11.99 -3.94
CA GLU A 208 -8.00 13.31 -4.59
C GLU A 208 -6.71 14.07 -4.32
N GLU A 209 -6.17 13.98 -3.09
CA GLU A 209 -4.90 14.61 -2.72
C GLU A 209 -3.78 14.13 -3.63
N VAL A 210 -3.58 12.80 -3.73
CA VAL A 210 -2.52 12.20 -4.56
C VAL A 210 -2.76 12.49 -6.05
N ALA A 211 -4.00 12.38 -6.53
CA ALA A 211 -4.34 12.71 -7.90
C ALA A 211 -4.03 14.19 -8.25
N GLU A 212 -4.31 15.10 -7.32
CA GLU A 212 -4.02 16.53 -7.47
C GLU A 212 -2.51 16.81 -7.47
N GLU A 213 -1.74 16.11 -6.63
CA GLU A 213 -0.27 16.20 -6.64
C GLU A 213 0.30 15.71 -7.98
N VAL A 214 -0.20 14.60 -8.52
CA VAL A 214 0.20 14.14 -9.87
C VAL A 214 -0.13 15.19 -10.91
N ARG A 215 -1.30 15.81 -10.84
CA ARG A 215 -1.74 16.85 -11.78
C ARG A 215 -0.87 18.09 -11.75
N ARG A 216 -0.41 18.52 -10.57
CA ARG A 216 0.35 19.76 -10.37
C ARG A 216 1.86 19.55 -10.40
N GLY A 217 2.32 18.40 -9.91
CA GLY A 217 3.74 18.14 -9.69
C GLY A 217 4.48 17.67 -10.94
N TYR A 218 3.77 17.02 -11.87
CA TYR A 218 4.43 16.36 -12.99
C TYR A 218 3.87 16.79 -14.34
N ARG A 219 4.71 16.72 -15.38
CA ARG A 219 4.31 16.90 -16.78
C ARG A 219 4.33 15.55 -17.49
N LEU A 220 3.26 14.79 -17.33
CA LEU A 220 3.12 13.48 -17.95
C LEU A 220 2.32 13.58 -19.26
N SER A 221 2.67 12.75 -20.24
CA SER A 221 1.92 12.64 -21.49
C SER A 221 0.61 11.88 -21.27
N GLY A 222 -0.44 12.28 -21.97
CA GLY A 222 -1.73 11.59 -21.89
C GLY A 222 -2.61 12.04 -20.73
N THR A 223 -3.51 11.16 -20.33
CA THR A 223 -4.39 11.34 -19.18
C THR A 223 -4.13 10.22 -18.20
N VAL A 224 -3.78 10.56 -16.97
CA VAL A 224 -3.65 9.60 -15.87
C VAL A 224 -5.04 9.36 -15.29
N GLN A 225 -5.42 8.11 -15.18
CA GLN A 225 -6.68 7.70 -14.57
C GLN A 225 -6.41 7.23 -13.13
N PHE A 226 -7.29 7.61 -12.23
CA PHE A 226 -7.35 7.12 -10.86
C PHE A 226 -8.72 6.49 -10.66
N THR A 227 -8.78 5.18 -10.49
CA THR A 227 -10.05 4.44 -10.34
C THR A 227 -10.06 3.68 -9.02
N ALA A 228 -10.97 4.02 -8.13
CA ALA A 228 -11.23 3.24 -6.93
C ALA A 228 -12.42 2.31 -7.19
N THR A 229 -12.22 1.00 -6.99
CA THR A 229 -13.20 -0.02 -7.38
C THR A 229 -13.15 -1.23 -6.44
N ARG A 230 -14.02 -2.19 -6.70
CA ARG A 230 -13.96 -3.53 -6.15
C ARG A 230 -13.16 -4.43 -7.11
N CYS A 231 -12.16 -5.14 -6.58
CA CYS A 231 -11.28 -6.00 -7.39
C CYS A 231 -11.41 -7.50 -7.05
N ASP A 232 -12.12 -7.84 -5.97
CA ASP A 232 -12.19 -9.16 -5.35
C ASP A 232 -10.85 -9.64 -4.75
N GLU A 233 -9.88 -8.74 -4.60
CA GLU A 233 -8.59 -8.94 -3.92
C GLU A 233 -8.12 -7.65 -3.22
N PRO A 234 -7.39 -7.75 -2.08
CA PRO A 234 -6.84 -6.58 -1.37
C PRO A 234 -5.57 -6.08 -2.07
N ASN A 235 -5.71 -5.20 -3.05
CA ASN A 235 -4.59 -4.73 -3.87
C ASN A 235 -4.76 -3.27 -4.31
N ALA A 236 -3.69 -2.69 -4.84
CA ALA A 236 -3.69 -1.55 -5.74
C ALA A 236 -2.62 -1.80 -6.80
N PHE A 237 -2.76 -1.23 -7.98
CA PHE A 237 -1.80 -1.44 -9.05
C PHE A 237 -1.85 -0.33 -10.10
N TYR A 238 -0.72 -0.11 -10.75
CA TYR A 238 -0.59 0.74 -11.91
C TYR A 238 -0.67 -0.11 -13.19
N ASP A 239 -1.58 0.24 -14.10
CA ASP A 239 -1.66 -0.36 -15.44
C ASP A 239 -1.02 0.58 -16.48
N PRO A 240 0.18 0.23 -17.01
CA PRO A 240 0.86 1.06 -18.01
C PRO A 240 0.12 1.11 -19.35
N ALA A 241 -0.71 0.10 -19.68
CA ALA A 241 -1.44 0.07 -20.94
C ALA A 241 -2.55 1.13 -21.00
N THR A 242 -3.20 1.40 -19.88
CA THR A 242 -4.28 2.39 -19.74
C THR A 242 -3.81 3.68 -19.07
N THR A 243 -2.61 3.70 -18.52
CA THR A 243 -2.07 4.77 -17.66
C THR A 243 -3.02 5.03 -16.48
N GLU A 244 -3.32 3.97 -15.75
CA GLU A 244 -4.34 3.97 -14.71
C GLU A 244 -3.80 3.44 -13.40
N ILE A 245 -4.03 4.17 -12.31
CA ILE A 245 -3.86 3.69 -10.95
C ILE A 245 -5.21 3.18 -10.48
N ILE A 246 -5.27 1.89 -10.17
CA ILE A 246 -6.47 1.20 -9.69
C ILE A 246 -6.29 0.89 -8.23
N PHE A 247 -7.25 1.32 -7.41
CA PHE A 247 -7.25 1.10 -5.96
C PHE A 247 -8.46 0.26 -5.55
N CYS A 248 -8.20 -0.90 -4.97
CA CYS A 248 -9.22 -1.85 -4.55
C CYS A 248 -9.72 -1.54 -3.13
N TYR A 249 -11.03 -1.41 -2.94
CA TYR A 249 -11.59 -1.16 -1.61
C TYR A 249 -11.30 -2.29 -0.62
N GLU A 250 -11.07 -3.50 -1.11
CA GLU A 250 -10.65 -4.65 -0.31
C GLU A 250 -9.35 -4.38 0.46
N LEU A 251 -8.43 -3.59 -0.10
CA LEU A 251 -7.19 -3.23 0.59
C LEU A 251 -7.45 -2.44 1.87
N VAL A 252 -8.40 -1.49 1.85
CA VAL A 252 -8.78 -0.75 3.06
C VAL A 252 -9.38 -1.69 4.11
N GLU A 253 -10.25 -2.62 3.69
CA GLU A 253 -10.84 -3.62 4.58
C GLU A 253 -9.77 -4.50 5.22
N ASP A 254 -8.81 -5.00 4.41
CA ASP A 254 -7.71 -5.84 4.87
C ASP A 254 -6.80 -5.12 5.85
N LEU A 255 -6.40 -3.88 5.55
CA LEU A 255 -5.59 -3.04 6.43
C LEU A 255 -6.28 -2.73 7.76
N MET A 256 -7.60 -2.48 7.75
CA MET A 256 -8.36 -2.34 8.99
C MET A 256 -8.34 -3.63 9.81
N GLN A 257 -8.51 -4.79 9.15
CA GLN A 257 -8.50 -6.09 9.81
C GLN A 257 -7.10 -6.42 10.36
N LEU A 258 -6.06 -6.17 9.58
CA LEU A 258 -4.66 -6.37 9.97
C LEU A 258 -4.36 -5.67 11.29
N TYR A 259 -4.70 -4.39 11.40
CA TYR A 259 -4.45 -3.63 12.63
C TYR A 259 -5.41 -3.99 13.77
N ALA A 260 -6.66 -4.28 13.47
CA ALA A 260 -7.65 -4.70 14.47
C ALA A 260 -7.25 -6.00 15.18
N ASN A 261 -6.55 -6.91 14.49
CA ASN A 261 -6.06 -8.15 15.07
C ASN A 261 -4.94 -7.94 16.12
N GLU A 262 -4.23 -6.81 16.08
CA GLU A 262 -3.21 -6.45 17.06
C GLU A 262 -3.79 -5.85 18.35
N LEU A 263 -5.05 -5.47 18.34
CA LEU A 263 -5.67 -4.77 19.45
C LEU A 263 -6.50 -5.71 20.33
N PRO A 264 -6.42 -5.55 21.68
CA PRO A 264 -7.29 -6.29 22.58
C PRO A 264 -8.74 -5.86 22.35
N ARG A 265 -9.62 -6.83 22.10
CA ARG A 265 -11.06 -6.57 22.08
C ARG A 265 -11.55 -6.27 23.50
N GLY A 266 -12.34 -5.21 23.67
CA GLY A 266 -13.01 -4.92 24.95
C GLY A 266 -13.94 -6.09 25.31
N ARG A 267 -13.94 -6.45 26.60
CA ARG A 267 -14.91 -7.41 27.17
C ARG A 267 -16.27 -6.76 27.33
#